data_34b396d29493925f63a5b5a709ad6076
#
_entry.id   34b396d29493925f63a5b5a709ad6076
#
_cell.length_a   1.000
_cell.length_b   1.000
_cell.length_c   1.000
_cell.angle_alpha   90.00
_cell.angle_beta   90.00
_cell.angle_gamma   90.00
#
_symmetry.space_group_name_H-M   'P 1'
#
loop_
_entity.id
_entity.type
_entity.pdbx_description
1 polymer ?
#
loop_
_entity_poly.entity_id
_entity_poly.type
_entity_poly.pdbx_seq_one_letter_code
_entity_poly.pdbx_strand_id
1 'polypeptide(L)'
;MDQLIDIATRFYVTGESQITIARSMRLDASTVSRYLKRARDERIVRIEIQRPRSLHGDLALELAQGFGLKRAVVVAGAPGRTAEQAVARAAADYVNSQLVHGMRLGLSWGRMLSAAIHMLPPGTVSELDISLLHGGVGSAGAGIQGIELARHIASLHPHSHVHYLHAPVLVDSPDIKDAMLRDGSIRSALERAASREMALVGIGTLDESAPLVRFGHISPTDRKRLLAAGAVGDMCTRFFTPEGLPVRVLDDRLIAIEWEELKKIPLVVAMAAGLEKRDAILGALRAGCIDVLVTDESTARAVLKAVRRG
;
A
#
# COMPACT_ATOMS: atom_id res chain seq x y z
N MET A 1 23.57 22.48 -35.84
CA MET A 1 23.64 21.76 -34.54
C MET A 1 22.63 22.35 -33.54
N ASP A 2 22.65 23.68 -33.36
CA ASP A 2 21.81 24.35 -32.33
C ASP A 2 20.30 24.15 -32.51
N GLN A 3 19.79 24.22 -33.74
CA GLN A 3 18.36 24.00 -34.03
C GLN A 3 17.90 22.56 -33.71
N LEU A 4 18.75 21.57 -33.93
CA LEU A 4 18.47 20.17 -33.60
C LEU A 4 18.35 19.96 -32.09
N ILE A 5 19.27 20.57 -31.33
CA ILE A 5 19.30 20.52 -29.88
C ILE A 5 18.09 21.26 -29.28
N ASP A 6 17.76 22.45 -29.80
CA ASP A 6 16.61 23.25 -29.34
C ASP A 6 15.29 22.48 -29.54
N ILE A 7 15.05 21.93 -30.73
CA ILE A 7 13.85 21.12 -31.01
C ILE A 7 13.78 19.91 -30.07
N ALA A 8 14.91 19.21 -29.86
CA ALA A 8 14.97 18.06 -28.99
C ALA A 8 14.70 18.43 -27.53
N THR A 9 15.27 19.52 -27.01
CA THR A 9 15.06 20.02 -25.66
C THR A 9 13.60 20.39 -25.43
N ARG A 10 13.01 21.13 -26.34
CA ARG A 10 11.59 21.53 -26.27
C ARG A 10 10.63 20.34 -26.27
N PHE A 11 10.91 19.33 -27.06
CA PHE A 11 10.06 18.14 -27.11
C PHE A 11 10.27 17.22 -25.91
N TYR A 12 11.53 16.84 -25.58
CA TYR A 12 11.82 15.81 -24.57
C TYR A 12 11.95 16.37 -23.13
N VAL A 13 12.31 17.63 -22.96
CA VAL A 13 12.53 18.24 -21.64
C VAL A 13 11.36 19.13 -21.24
N THR A 14 10.91 20.04 -22.13
CA THR A 14 9.80 20.96 -21.81
C THR A 14 8.42 20.39 -22.15
N GLY A 15 8.32 19.24 -22.84
CA GLY A 15 7.07 18.56 -23.13
C GLY A 15 6.19 19.23 -24.21
N GLU A 16 6.78 20.10 -25.02
CA GLU A 16 6.03 20.77 -26.09
C GLU A 16 5.64 19.80 -27.20
N SER A 17 4.45 19.96 -27.76
CA SER A 17 4.02 19.14 -28.90
C SER A 17 4.79 19.48 -30.18
N GLN A 18 4.96 18.52 -31.09
CA GLN A 18 5.61 18.77 -32.39
C GLN A 18 4.91 19.89 -33.17
N ILE A 19 3.59 20.03 -33.04
CA ILE A 19 2.81 21.08 -33.71
C ILE A 19 3.15 22.46 -33.10
N THR A 20 3.27 22.55 -31.78
CA THR A 20 3.65 23.78 -31.08
C THR A 20 5.04 24.24 -31.49
N ILE A 21 6.01 23.31 -31.51
CA ILE A 21 7.39 23.56 -31.93
C ILE A 21 7.44 24.03 -33.39
N ALA A 22 6.72 23.32 -34.27
CA ALA A 22 6.67 23.67 -35.69
C ALA A 22 6.15 25.12 -35.91
N ARG A 23 5.04 25.48 -35.28
CA ARG A 23 4.47 26.83 -35.36
C ARG A 23 5.43 27.91 -34.88
N SER A 24 6.07 27.71 -33.71
CA SER A 24 6.96 28.71 -33.10
C SER A 24 8.25 28.89 -33.90
N MET A 25 8.73 27.84 -34.56
CA MET A 25 9.97 27.86 -35.36
C MET A 25 9.73 28.07 -36.86
N ARG A 26 8.48 28.27 -37.26
CA ARG A 26 8.06 28.40 -38.68
C ARG A 26 8.54 27.23 -39.55
N LEU A 27 8.39 26.03 -39.02
CA LEU A 27 8.70 24.74 -39.66
C LEU A 27 7.41 23.94 -39.88
N ASP A 28 7.51 22.92 -40.76
CA ASP A 28 6.48 21.90 -40.86
C ASP A 28 6.64 20.83 -39.76
N ALA A 29 5.53 20.25 -39.32
CA ALA A 29 5.52 19.20 -38.32
C ALA A 29 6.37 17.96 -38.77
N SER A 30 6.37 17.66 -40.07
CA SER A 30 7.22 16.63 -40.68
C SER A 30 8.71 16.94 -40.55
N THR A 31 9.09 18.20 -40.64
CA THR A 31 10.46 18.66 -40.45
C THR A 31 10.89 18.50 -38.97
N VAL A 32 10.02 18.90 -38.02
CA VAL A 32 10.26 18.68 -36.58
C VAL A 32 10.43 17.18 -36.29
N SER A 33 9.57 16.34 -36.83
CA SER A 33 9.68 14.88 -36.69
C SER A 33 11.02 14.33 -37.21
N ARG A 34 11.51 14.81 -38.37
CA ARG A 34 12.83 14.45 -38.91
C ARG A 34 13.98 14.88 -38.00
N TYR A 35 13.91 16.07 -37.42
CA TYR A 35 14.91 16.55 -36.46
C TYR A 35 14.93 15.67 -35.18
N LEU A 36 13.76 15.31 -34.66
CA LEU A 36 13.67 14.42 -33.49
C LEU A 36 14.19 13.01 -33.78
N LYS A 37 13.93 12.46 -34.97
CA LYS A 37 14.52 11.20 -35.41
C LYS A 37 16.03 11.31 -35.51
N ARG A 38 16.54 12.36 -36.17
CA ARG A 38 17.98 12.61 -36.32
C ARG A 38 18.66 12.78 -34.96
N ALA A 39 18.05 13.47 -34.02
CA ALA A 39 18.58 13.63 -32.64
C ALA A 39 18.78 12.28 -31.94
N ARG A 40 17.91 11.31 -32.19
CA ARG A 40 18.05 9.92 -31.69
C ARG A 40 19.13 9.16 -32.46
N ASP A 41 19.13 9.24 -33.78
CA ASP A 41 20.08 8.53 -34.64
C ASP A 41 21.53 8.99 -34.38
N GLU A 42 21.73 10.30 -34.18
CA GLU A 42 23.02 10.91 -33.81
C GLU A 42 23.34 10.82 -32.29
N ARG A 43 22.49 10.11 -31.50
CA ARG A 43 22.66 9.91 -30.07
C ARG A 43 22.72 11.21 -29.24
N ILE A 44 22.25 12.34 -29.76
CA ILE A 44 22.03 13.59 -29.03
C ILE A 44 20.94 13.42 -27.99
N VAL A 45 19.90 12.64 -28.34
CA VAL A 45 18.86 12.19 -27.41
C VAL A 45 19.00 10.69 -27.19
N ARG A 46 19.15 10.30 -25.93
CA ARG A 46 19.12 8.91 -25.50
C ARG A 46 17.85 8.67 -24.71
N ILE A 47 16.93 7.86 -25.24
CA ILE A 47 15.73 7.46 -24.53
C ILE A 47 16.03 6.11 -23.88
N GLU A 48 16.09 6.09 -22.57
CA GLU A 48 16.23 4.87 -21.79
C GLU A 48 14.88 4.53 -21.18
N ILE A 49 14.20 3.53 -21.72
CA ILE A 49 13.01 2.98 -21.09
C ILE A 49 13.50 2.11 -19.94
N GLN A 50 13.55 2.69 -18.76
CA GLN A 50 13.80 1.93 -17.55
C GLN A 50 12.60 0.99 -17.32
N ARG A 51 12.68 -0.21 -17.85
CA ARG A 51 11.86 -1.29 -17.28
C ARG A 51 12.35 -1.43 -15.84
N PRO A 52 11.45 -1.38 -14.84
CA PRO A 52 11.85 -1.70 -13.48
C PRO A 52 12.53 -3.07 -13.52
N ARG A 53 13.84 -3.11 -13.43
CA ARG A 53 14.67 -4.34 -13.43
C ARG A 53 14.41 -5.22 -12.20
N SER A 54 13.36 -4.89 -11.45
CA SER A 54 13.02 -5.40 -10.14
C SER A 54 11.69 -6.17 -10.08
N LEU A 55 10.96 -6.35 -11.20
CA LEU A 55 9.69 -7.08 -11.17
C LEU A 55 9.90 -8.51 -11.67
N HIS A 56 9.63 -9.48 -10.79
CA HIS A 56 9.61 -10.90 -11.15
C HIS A 56 8.21 -11.27 -11.66
N GLY A 57 7.98 -11.08 -12.96
CA GLY A 57 6.67 -11.32 -13.60
C GLY A 57 6.13 -12.72 -13.37
N ASP A 58 6.99 -13.75 -13.49
CA ASP A 58 6.59 -15.15 -13.30
C ASP A 58 6.16 -15.44 -11.85
N LEU A 59 6.92 -14.97 -10.85
CA LEU A 59 6.56 -15.12 -9.44
C LEU A 59 5.28 -14.34 -9.09
N ALA A 60 5.14 -13.14 -9.65
CA ALA A 60 3.95 -12.33 -9.47
C ALA A 60 2.70 -13.03 -10.06
N LEU A 61 2.83 -13.62 -11.23
CA LEU A 61 1.76 -14.37 -11.88
C LEU A 61 1.39 -15.62 -11.06
N GLU A 62 2.39 -16.38 -10.59
CA GLU A 62 2.18 -17.58 -9.76
C GLU A 62 1.48 -17.24 -8.44
N LEU A 63 1.88 -16.16 -7.76
CA LEU A 63 1.19 -15.68 -6.55
C LEU A 63 -0.24 -15.27 -6.86
N ALA A 64 -0.46 -14.49 -7.92
CA ALA A 64 -1.79 -14.01 -8.28
C ALA A 64 -2.73 -15.19 -8.59
N GLN A 65 -2.28 -16.17 -9.36
CA GLN A 65 -3.07 -17.36 -9.69
C GLN A 65 -3.28 -18.27 -8.48
N GLY A 66 -2.25 -18.48 -7.67
CA GLY A 66 -2.30 -19.39 -6.51
C GLY A 66 -3.24 -18.92 -5.40
N PHE A 67 -3.46 -17.60 -5.28
CA PHE A 67 -4.30 -17.02 -4.22
C PHE A 67 -5.49 -16.21 -4.74
N GLY A 68 -5.76 -16.21 -6.05
CA GLY A 68 -6.87 -15.48 -6.64
C GLY A 68 -6.74 -13.95 -6.56
N LEU A 69 -5.51 -13.43 -6.52
CA LEU A 69 -5.27 -11.99 -6.47
C LEU A 69 -5.56 -11.35 -7.84
N LYS A 70 -6.05 -10.11 -7.82
CA LYS A 70 -6.11 -9.30 -9.05
C LYS A 70 -4.71 -9.00 -9.58
N ARG A 71 -3.73 -8.83 -8.67
CA ARG A 71 -2.33 -8.57 -9.02
C ARG A 71 -1.39 -8.93 -7.87
N ALA A 72 -0.18 -9.38 -8.20
CA ALA A 72 0.95 -9.34 -7.31
C ALA A 72 2.06 -8.46 -7.91
N VAL A 73 2.79 -7.75 -7.06
CA VAL A 73 3.97 -6.96 -7.42
C VAL A 73 5.13 -7.52 -6.62
N VAL A 74 6.03 -8.23 -7.31
CA VAL A 74 7.20 -8.87 -6.67
C VAL A 74 8.45 -8.13 -7.12
N VAL A 75 9.20 -7.58 -6.14
CA VAL A 75 10.42 -6.81 -6.42
C VAL A 75 11.67 -7.60 -6.09
N ALA A 76 12.69 -7.49 -6.95
CA ALA A 76 14.02 -8.01 -6.67
C ALA A 76 14.75 -7.14 -5.63
N GLY A 77 15.67 -7.74 -4.91
CA GLY A 77 16.70 -7.00 -4.19
C GLY A 77 17.50 -6.12 -5.15
N ALA A 78 17.73 -4.87 -4.80
CA ALA A 78 18.55 -3.95 -5.57
C ALA A 78 19.83 -3.60 -4.78
N PRO A 79 21.00 -3.47 -5.46
CA PRO A 79 22.21 -3.03 -4.78
C PRO A 79 22.00 -1.70 -4.04
N GLY A 80 22.40 -1.65 -2.78
CA GLY A 80 22.30 -0.44 -1.94
C GLY A 80 20.90 -0.14 -1.40
N ARG A 81 19.90 -1.02 -1.57
CA ARG A 81 18.57 -0.89 -0.98
C ARG A 81 18.17 -2.14 -0.22
N THR A 82 17.48 -1.96 0.90
CA THR A 82 16.85 -3.08 1.61
C THR A 82 15.62 -3.58 0.84
N ALA A 83 15.21 -4.84 1.10
CA ALA A 83 13.97 -5.38 0.53
C ALA A 83 12.75 -4.51 0.91
N GLU A 84 12.71 -4.02 2.15
CA GLU A 84 11.65 -3.11 2.61
C GLU A 84 11.59 -1.81 1.80
N GLN A 85 12.74 -1.18 1.50
CA GLN A 85 12.79 0.04 0.69
C GLN A 85 12.34 -0.19 -0.76
N ALA A 86 12.69 -1.35 -1.33
CA ALA A 86 12.27 -1.72 -2.68
C ALA A 86 10.76 -1.96 -2.75
N VAL A 87 10.21 -2.70 -1.78
CA VAL A 87 8.76 -2.96 -1.67
C VAL A 87 8.00 -1.66 -1.40
N ALA A 88 8.48 -0.80 -0.51
CA ALA A 88 7.84 0.48 -0.22
C ALA A 88 7.75 1.38 -1.47
N ARG A 89 8.82 1.46 -2.28
CA ARG A 89 8.81 2.21 -3.54
C ARG A 89 7.80 1.61 -4.53
N ALA A 90 7.83 0.30 -4.74
CA ALA A 90 6.90 -0.35 -5.66
C ALA A 90 5.44 -0.22 -5.21
N ALA A 91 5.20 -0.26 -3.90
CA ALA A 91 3.88 -0.03 -3.33
C ALA A 91 3.42 1.43 -3.56
N ALA A 92 4.30 2.41 -3.35
CA ALA A 92 4.01 3.81 -3.64
C ALA A 92 3.69 4.03 -5.12
N ASP A 93 4.49 3.49 -6.02
CA ASP A 93 4.28 3.61 -7.46
C ASP A 93 2.96 2.94 -7.88
N TYR A 94 2.65 1.75 -7.33
CA TYR A 94 1.38 1.07 -7.59
C TYR A 94 0.19 1.89 -7.06
N VAL A 95 0.22 2.30 -5.80
CA VAL A 95 -0.86 3.11 -5.20
C VAL A 95 -1.08 4.39 -5.99
N ASN A 96 -0.01 5.14 -6.31
CA ASN A 96 -0.11 6.36 -7.11
C ASN A 96 -0.78 6.13 -8.48
N SER A 97 -0.53 4.98 -9.11
CA SER A 97 -1.15 4.61 -10.39
C SER A 97 -2.64 4.28 -10.30
N GLN A 98 -3.15 4.00 -9.08
CA GLN A 98 -4.55 3.64 -8.84
C GLN A 98 -5.37 4.82 -8.33
N LEU A 99 -4.74 5.87 -7.79
CA LEU A 99 -5.45 7.03 -7.27
C LEU A 99 -6.19 7.76 -8.40
N VAL A 100 -7.45 8.08 -8.14
CA VAL A 100 -8.29 8.90 -9.01
C VAL A 100 -8.95 10.02 -8.20
N HIS A 101 -9.38 11.08 -8.87
CA HIS A 101 -10.05 12.22 -8.24
C HIS A 101 -11.29 11.77 -7.46
N GLY A 102 -11.45 12.27 -6.25
CA GLY A 102 -12.58 11.96 -5.38
C GLY A 102 -12.58 10.54 -4.78
N MET A 103 -11.48 9.75 -4.95
CA MET A 103 -11.42 8.37 -4.45
C MET A 103 -11.57 8.30 -2.93
N ARG A 104 -12.37 7.33 -2.48
CA ARG A 104 -12.56 6.99 -1.06
C ARG A 104 -11.52 5.94 -0.65
N LEU A 105 -10.54 6.39 0.14
CA LEU A 105 -9.38 5.61 0.56
C LEU A 105 -9.51 5.17 2.02
N GLY A 106 -9.35 3.88 2.28
CA GLY A 106 -9.21 3.29 3.62
C GLY A 106 -7.74 3.10 3.99
N LEU A 107 -7.37 3.44 5.20
CA LEU A 107 -5.98 3.39 5.62
C LEU A 107 -5.82 2.66 6.95
N SER A 108 -4.91 1.69 6.97
CA SER A 108 -4.43 1.05 8.18
C SER A 108 -3.18 1.78 8.72
N TRP A 109 -2.28 1.09 9.38
CA TRP A 109 -1.05 1.59 9.98
C TRP A 109 0.11 0.60 9.79
N GLY A 110 1.31 1.01 10.18
CA GLY A 110 2.46 0.11 10.23
C GLY A 110 3.67 0.60 9.44
N ARG A 111 4.82 -0.01 9.73
CA ARG A 111 6.13 0.41 9.19
C ARG A 111 6.20 0.38 7.67
N MET A 112 5.75 -0.72 7.06
CA MET A 112 5.78 -0.86 5.59
C MET A 112 4.84 0.14 4.91
N LEU A 113 3.64 0.31 5.47
CA LEU A 113 2.68 1.29 4.97
C LEU A 113 3.23 2.71 5.09
N SER A 114 3.82 3.05 6.24
CA SER A 114 4.50 4.34 6.43
C SER A 114 5.61 4.57 5.41
N ALA A 115 6.49 3.58 5.22
CA ALA A 115 7.57 3.69 4.25
C ALA A 115 7.06 3.93 2.81
N ALA A 116 5.99 3.25 2.42
CA ALA A 116 5.37 3.43 1.10
C ALA A 116 4.71 4.81 0.95
N ILE A 117 3.94 5.23 1.94
CA ILE A 117 3.22 6.52 1.90
C ILE A 117 4.19 7.71 1.83
N HIS A 118 5.30 7.68 2.57
CA HIS A 118 6.31 8.74 2.48
C HIS A 118 7.09 8.75 1.15
N MET A 119 6.95 7.73 0.32
CA MET A 119 7.50 7.68 -1.04
C MET A 119 6.49 8.09 -2.11
N LEU A 120 5.24 8.39 -1.76
CA LEU A 120 4.27 8.93 -2.71
C LEU A 120 4.74 10.29 -3.23
N PRO A 121 4.69 10.52 -4.56
CA PRO A 121 4.96 11.85 -5.10
C PRO A 121 3.77 12.78 -4.81
N PRO A 122 4.00 14.10 -4.84
CA PRO A 122 2.89 15.05 -4.92
C PRO A 122 1.96 14.68 -6.09
N GLY A 123 0.67 14.56 -5.80
CA GLY A 123 -0.28 14.00 -6.75
C GLY A 123 -0.92 15.04 -7.66
N THR A 124 -1.35 14.59 -8.84
CA THR A 124 -2.22 15.35 -9.77
C THR A 124 -3.70 15.15 -9.47
N VAL A 125 -4.05 14.14 -8.67
CA VAL A 125 -5.42 13.90 -8.20
C VAL A 125 -5.75 14.79 -7.00
N SER A 126 -7.04 15.02 -6.75
CA SER A 126 -7.53 15.87 -5.67
C SER A 126 -8.78 15.26 -5.04
N GLU A 127 -9.24 15.86 -3.94
CA GLU A 127 -10.50 15.50 -3.27
C GLU A 127 -10.56 14.06 -2.76
N LEU A 128 -9.43 13.49 -2.35
CA LEU A 128 -9.43 12.17 -1.73
C LEU A 128 -10.22 12.22 -0.41
N ASP A 129 -11.08 11.23 -0.20
CA ASP A 129 -11.84 11.02 1.03
C ASP A 129 -11.19 9.87 1.82
N ILE A 130 -10.38 10.20 2.84
CA ILE A 130 -9.53 9.26 3.54
C ILE A 130 -10.14 8.89 4.89
N SER A 131 -10.32 7.60 5.17
CA SER A 131 -10.79 7.08 6.46
C SER A 131 -9.81 6.09 7.07
N LEU A 132 -9.75 6.06 8.40
CA LEU A 132 -9.01 5.03 9.11
C LEU A 132 -9.85 3.74 9.20
N LEU A 133 -9.21 2.57 9.00
CA LEU A 133 -9.86 1.26 9.04
C LEU A 133 -9.98 0.70 10.45
N HIS A 134 -9.37 1.34 11.44
CA HIS A 134 -9.38 0.95 12.86
C HIS A 134 -9.11 2.15 13.76
N GLY A 135 -9.37 2.00 15.04
CA GLY A 135 -9.06 2.99 16.06
C GLY A 135 -7.56 3.27 16.20
N GLY A 136 -7.23 4.34 16.90
CA GLY A 136 -5.85 4.76 17.10
C GLY A 136 -5.04 3.74 17.89
N VAL A 137 -3.81 3.52 17.45
CA VAL A 137 -2.77 2.89 18.26
C VAL A 137 -2.10 4.02 19.04
N GLY A 138 -1.89 3.85 20.35
CA GLY A 138 -1.45 4.92 21.25
C GLY A 138 -0.20 5.67 20.81
N SER A 139 0.26 6.64 21.59
CA SER A 139 1.33 7.60 21.24
C SER A 139 2.72 6.97 21.02
N ALA A 140 2.94 5.73 21.42
CA ALA A 140 4.17 4.99 21.16
C ALA A 140 4.19 4.54 19.68
N GLY A 141 5.11 5.06 18.89
CA GLY A 141 5.25 4.72 17.47
C GLY A 141 4.94 5.88 16.51
N ALA A 142 5.40 7.09 16.86
CA ALA A 142 5.32 8.25 15.98
C ALA A 142 5.80 7.93 14.55
N GLY A 143 5.09 8.44 13.54
CA GLY A 143 5.42 8.25 12.12
C GLY A 143 4.85 6.99 11.46
N ILE A 144 4.24 6.06 12.23
CA ILE A 144 3.60 4.86 11.65
C ILE A 144 2.09 4.78 11.94
N GLN A 145 1.54 5.79 12.60
CA GLN A 145 0.12 5.86 12.96
C GLN A 145 -0.74 6.19 11.73
N GLY A 146 -1.87 5.52 11.61
CA GLY A 146 -2.78 5.72 10.48
C GLY A 146 -3.21 7.18 10.29
N ILE A 147 -3.41 7.93 11.39
CA ILE A 147 -3.80 9.34 11.34
C ILE A 147 -2.69 10.23 10.73
N GLU A 148 -1.42 9.98 11.06
CA GLU A 148 -0.28 10.73 10.52
C GLU A 148 -0.12 10.44 9.04
N LEU A 149 -0.27 9.16 8.66
CA LEU A 149 -0.20 8.73 7.28
C LEU A 149 -1.35 9.30 6.44
N ALA A 150 -2.57 9.34 6.98
CA ALA A 150 -3.72 9.94 6.32
C ALA A 150 -3.53 11.44 6.08
N ARG A 151 -3.01 12.16 7.08
CA ARG A 151 -2.66 13.59 6.94
C ARG A 151 -1.57 13.82 5.90
N HIS A 152 -0.57 12.94 5.86
CA HIS A 152 0.50 13.04 4.87
C HIS A 152 -0.05 12.87 3.45
N ILE A 153 -0.88 11.85 3.19
CA ILE A 153 -1.54 11.69 1.88
C ILE A 153 -2.37 12.94 1.54
N ALA A 154 -3.18 13.42 2.49
CA ALA A 154 -4.00 14.63 2.27
C ALA A 154 -3.16 15.86 1.93
N SER A 155 -1.95 16.00 2.50
CA SER A 155 -1.05 17.11 2.18
C SER A 155 -0.45 17.05 0.77
N LEU A 156 -0.39 15.86 0.16
CA LEU A 156 0.11 15.65 -1.20
C LEU A 156 -0.99 15.86 -2.26
N HIS A 157 -2.26 15.85 -1.88
CA HIS A 157 -3.41 15.86 -2.78
C HIS A 157 -4.38 16.98 -2.41
N PRO A 158 -4.54 18.05 -3.23
CA PRO A 158 -5.37 19.21 -2.91
C PRO A 158 -6.82 18.83 -2.57
N HIS A 159 -7.44 19.59 -1.67
CA HIS A 159 -8.85 19.44 -1.27
C HIS A 159 -9.23 18.07 -0.72
N SER A 160 -8.26 17.29 -0.23
CA SER A 160 -8.51 15.98 0.38
C SER A 160 -8.97 16.12 1.82
N HIS A 161 -9.83 15.20 2.25
CA HIS A 161 -10.42 15.18 3.59
C HIS A 161 -10.01 13.92 4.35
N VAL A 162 -9.75 14.08 5.66
CA VAL A 162 -9.44 12.95 6.55
C VAL A 162 -10.56 12.81 7.57
N HIS A 163 -11.17 11.63 7.61
CA HIS A 163 -12.17 11.26 8.60
C HIS A 163 -11.52 10.47 9.73
N TYR A 164 -11.58 11.01 10.91
CA TYR A 164 -10.96 10.42 12.09
C TYR A 164 -11.90 9.42 12.77
N LEU A 165 -11.34 8.31 13.22
CA LEU A 165 -11.98 7.40 14.15
C LEU A 165 -11.44 7.69 15.56
N HIS A 166 -12.19 8.46 16.35
CA HIS A 166 -11.80 8.90 17.68
C HIS A 166 -12.04 7.80 18.74
N ALA A 167 -11.41 6.66 18.56
CA ALA A 167 -11.44 5.54 19.47
C ALA A 167 -10.07 4.86 19.50
N PRO A 168 -9.65 4.24 20.62
CA PRO A 168 -8.51 3.34 20.61
C PRO A 168 -8.83 2.08 19.80
N VAL A 169 -7.82 1.45 19.21
CA VAL A 169 -8.00 0.19 18.44
C VAL A 169 -8.36 -0.97 19.36
N LEU A 170 -7.86 -0.99 20.58
CA LEU A 170 -8.14 -1.99 21.60
C LEU A 170 -8.53 -1.29 22.91
N VAL A 171 -9.63 -1.70 23.49
CA VAL A 171 -10.13 -1.24 24.80
C VAL A 171 -9.95 -2.31 25.87
N ASP A 172 -10.06 -1.93 27.15
CA ASP A 172 -9.77 -2.82 28.27
C ASP A 172 -10.86 -3.87 28.52
N SER A 173 -12.11 -3.59 28.13
CA SER A 173 -13.23 -4.52 28.32
C SER A 173 -14.24 -4.49 27.19
N PRO A 174 -15.06 -5.56 27.04
CA PRO A 174 -16.18 -5.60 26.10
C PRO A 174 -17.19 -4.49 26.34
N ASP A 175 -17.50 -4.17 27.59
CA ASP A 175 -18.48 -3.12 27.95
C ASP A 175 -18.05 -1.74 27.44
N ILE A 176 -16.74 -1.45 27.48
CA ILE A 176 -16.19 -0.20 26.92
C ILE A 176 -16.36 -0.19 25.41
N LYS A 177 -16.04 -1.30 24.71
CA LYS A 177 -16.28 -1.40 23.28
C LYS A 177 -17.74 -1.15 22.93
N ASP A 178 -18.66 -1.82 23.63
CA ASP A 178 -20.08 -1.70 23.39
C ASP A 178 -20.57 -0.27 23.63
N ALA A 179 -20.07 0.39 24.68
CA ALA A 179 -20.37 1.81 24.95
C ALA A 179 -19.89 2.71 23.82
N MET A 180 -18.65 2.50 23.33
CA MET A 180 -18.10 3.26 22.20
C MET A 180 -18.85 3.02 20.91
N LEU A 181 -19.23 1.79 20.60
CA LEU A 181 -20.00 1.47 19.38
C LEU A 181 -21.43 2.00 19.39
N ARG A 182 -21.98 2.33 20.58
CA ARG A 182 -23.25 3.07 20.70
C ARG A 182 -23.12 4.55 20.35
N ASP A 183 -21.91 5.14 20.44
CA ASP A 183 -21.68 6.51 20.02
C ASP A 183 -21.86 6.65 18.50
N GLY A 184 -22.70 7.60 18.09
CA GLY A 184 -23.04 7.80 16.68
C GLY A 184 -21.86 8.23 15.82
N SER A 185 -20.90 8.96 16.38
CA SER A 185 -19.71 9.43 15.66
C SER A 185 -18.75 8.26 15.35
N ILE A 186 -18.53 7.37 16.31
CA ILE A 186 -17.67 6.19 16.16
C ILE A 186 -18.30 5.21 15.18
N ARG A 187 -19.60 4.92 15.31
CA ARG A 187 -20.34 4.06 14.40
C ARG A 187 -20.29 4.58 12.96
N SER A 188 -20.60 5.88 12.76
CA SER A 188 -20.54 6.50 11.44
C SER A 188 -19.14 6.48 10.84
N ALA A 189 -18.08 6.62 11.65
CA ALA A 189 -16.70 6.50 11.18
C ALA A 189 -16.36 5.07 10.70
N LEU A 190 -16.81 4.02 11.41
CA LEU A 190 -16.63 2.62 11.00
C LEU A 190 -17.46 2.28 9.75
N GLU A 191 -18.72 2.73 9.66
CA GLU A 191 -19.55 2.57 8.45
C GLU A 191 -18.89 3.24 7.24
N ARG A 192 -18.31 4.43 7.44
CA ARG A 192 -17.54 5.12 6.42
C ARG A 192 -16.30 4.31 6.02
N ALA A 193 -15.55 3.76 6.98
CA ALA A 193 -14.39 2.91 6.74
C ALA A 193 -14.75 1.66 5.89
N ALA A 194 -15.93 1.07 6.12
CA ALA A 194 -16.41 -0.09 5.37
C ALA A 194 -16.83 0.23 3.92
N SER A 195 -17.06 1.51 3.58
CA SER A 195 -17.53 1.96 2.27
C SER A 195 -16.41 2.53 1.38
N ARG A 196 -15.16 2.15 1.59
CA ARG A 196 -14.01 2.61 0.79
C ARG A 196 -13.93 1.92 -0.57
N GLU A 197 -13.27 2.55 -1.53
CA GLU A 197 -13.02 2.01 -2.87
C GLU A 197 -11.67 1.33 -2.94
N MET A 198 -10.71 1.81 -2.16
CA MET A 198 -9.41 1.18 -1.99
C MET A 198 -9.02 1.18 -0.51
N ALA A 199 -8.41 0.09 -0.04
CA ALA A 199 -7.82 -0.01 1.28
C ALA A 199 -6.31 -0.28 1.17
N LEU A 200 -5.50 0.46 1.93
CA LEU A 200 -4.07 0.26 2.05
C LEU A 200 -3.78 -0.37 3.41
N VAL A 201 -3.22 -1.58 3.39
CA VAL A 201 -3.02 -2.37 4.60
C VAL A 201 -1.59 -2.93 4.69
N GLY A 202 -1.08 -3.03 5.91
CA GLY A 202 0.12 -3.80 6.21
C GLY A 202 -0.24 -5.18 6.70
N ILE A 203 0.72 -6.12 6.65
CA ILE A 203 0.62 -7.42 7.32
C ILE A 203 1.62 -7.43 8.47
N GLY A 204 1.10 -7.57 9.69
CA GLY A 204 1.85 -7.65 10.93
C GLY A 204 2.15 -9.08 11.36
N THR A 205 3.12 -9.23 12.25
CA THR A 205 3.45 -10.48 12.96
C THR A 205 3.16 -10.31 14.46
N LEU A 206 3.31 -11.39 15.22
CA LEU A 206 3.17 -11.40 16.68
C LEU A 206 4.50 -11.60 17.40
N ASP A 207 5.63 -11.45 16.71
CA ASP A 207 6.95 -11.49 17.34
C ASP A 207 7.19 -10.27 18.25
N GLU A 208 8.23 -10.31 19.07
CA GLU A 208 8.52 -9.25 20.05
C GLU A 208 8.91 -7.92 19.40
N SER A 209 9.41 -7.96 18.18
CA SER A 209 9.79 -6.76 17.41
C SER A 209 8.60 -6.12 16.69
N ALA A 210 7.47 -6.83 16.59
CA ALA A 210 6.27 -6.34 15.93
C ALA A 210 5.73 -5.09 16.64
N PRO A 211 5.32 -4.04 15.91
CA PRO A 211 4.87 -2.79 16.51
C PRO A 211 3.73 -2.95 17.52
N LEU A 212 2.75 -3.83 17.26
CA LEU A 212 1.65 -4.12 18.19
C LEU A 212 2.14 -4.63 19.55
N VAL A 213 3.21 -5.44 19.54
CA VAL A 213 3.80 -6.01 20.76
C VAL A 213 4.77 -5.01 21.39
N ARG A 214 5.72 -4.52 20.61
CA ARG A 214 6.79 -3.64 21.08
C ARG A 214 6.30 -2.35 21.72
N PHE A 215 5.23 -1.77 21.20
CA PHE A 215 4.65 -0.55 21.74
C PHE A 215 3.54 -0.79 22.79
N GLY A 216 3.35 -2.06 23.20
CA GLY A 216 2.40 -2.40 24.26
C GLY A 216 0.94 -2.25 23.89
N HIS A 217 0.59 -2.27 22.58
CA HIS A 217 -0.80 -2.19 22.14
C HIS A 217 -1.58 -3.47 22.44
N ILE A 218 -0.89 -4.60 22.54
CA ILE A 218 -1.42 -5.85 23.08
C ILE A 218 -0.59 -6.23 24.30
N SER A 219 -1.26 -6.68 25.36
CA SER A 219 -0.57 -7.13 26.59
C SER A 219 0.19 -8.44 26.34
N PRO A 220 1.24 -8.75 27.15
CA PRO A 220 1.91 -10.05 27.08
C PRO A 220 0.93 -11.22 27.26
N THR A 221 -0.10 -11.04 28.07
CA THR A 221 -1.16 -12.05 28.28
C THR A 221 -2.01 -12.22 27.02
N ASP A 222 -2.44 -11.14 26.38
CA ASP A 222 -3.21 -11.21 25.14
C ASP A 222 -2.39 -11.82 24.01
N ARG A 223 -1.10 -11.43 23.88
CA ARG A 223 -0.20 -12.04 22.92
C ARG A 223 -0.10 -13.57 23.12
N LYS A 224 0.06 -14.02 24.37
CA LYS A 224 0.10 -15.45 24.70
C LYS A 224 -1.20 -16.17 24.31
N ARG A 225 -2.35 -15.55 24.56
CA ARG A 225 -3.67 -16.10 24.17
C ARG A 225 -3.81 -16.19 22.64
N LEU A 226 -3.38 -15.16 21.91
CA LEU A 226 -3.40 -15.14 20.44
C LEU A 226 -2.51 -16.25 19.86
N LEU A 227 -1.28 -16.39 20.34
CA LEU A 227 -0.36 -17.45 19.91
C LEU A 227 -0.90 -18.85 20.25
N ALA A 228 -1.49 -19.04 21.42
CA ALA A 228 -2.12 -20.30 21.82
C ALA A 228 -3.34 -20.64 20.94
N ALA A 229 -4.04 -19.64 20.40
CA ALA A 229 -5.13 -19.82 19.45
C ALA A 229 -4.64 -19.96 17.97
N GLY A 230 -3.34 -20.07 17.74
CA GLY A 230 -2.74 -20.29 16.43
C GLY A 230 -2.58 -19.03 15.58
N ALA A 231 -2.67 -17.83 16.14
CA ALA A 231 -2.47 -16.61 15.38
C ALA A 231 -1.00 -16.50 14.92
N VAL A 232 -0.79 -16.19 13.64
CA VAL A 232 0.52 -15.97 13.02
C VAL A 232 0.75 -14.52 12.60
N GLY A 233 -0.30 -13.74 12.49
CA GLY A 233 -0.21 -12.34 12.08
C GLY A 233 -1.53 -11.61 12.23
N ASP A 234 -1.48 -10.32 11.86
CA ASP A 234 -2.64 -9.44 11.83
C ASP A 234 -2.70 -8.61 10.53
N MET A 235 -3.90 -8.16 10.22
CA MET A 235 -4.18 -7.14 9.23
C MET A 235 -5.32 -6.26 9.76
N CYS A 236 -5.14 -4.94 9.80
CA CYS A 236 -6.06 -4.02 10.46
C CYS A 236 -6.33 -4.40 11.93
N THR A 237 -5.34 -4.94 12.65
CA THR A 237 -5.43 -5.45 14.01
C THR A 237 -6.38 -6.65 14.17
N ARG A 238 -6.81 -7.26 13.09
CA ARG A 238 -7.54 -8.54 13.05
C ARG A 238 -6.57 -9.69 12.86
N PHE A 239 -6.63 -10.68 13.72
CA PHE A 239 -5.70 -11.81 13.79
C PHE A 239 -6.19 -13.01 13.01
N PHE A 240 -5.26 -13.81 12.49
CA PHE A 240 -5.57 -14.99 11.69
C PHE A 240 -4.51 -16.10 11.85
N THR A 241 -4.94 -17.35 11.55
CA THR A 241 -4.07 -18.53 11.52
C THR A 241 -3.32 -18.66 10.17
N PRO A 242 -2.35 -19.59 10.03
CA PRO A 242 -1.70 -19.87 8.74
C PRO A 242 -2.68 -20.33 7.64
N GLU A 243 -3.83 -20.88 8.02
CA GLU A 243 -4.91 -21.29 7.11
C GLU A 243 -5.80 -20.11 6.68
N GLY A 244 -5.59 -18.93 7.26
CA GLY A 244 -6.39 -17.73 7.00
C GLY A 244 -7.69 -17.66 7.80
N LEU A 245 -7.84 -18.51 8.81
CA LEU A 245 -9.03 -18.50 9.67
C LEU A 245 -8.93 -17.37 10.70
N PRO A 246 -10.01 -16.60 10.95
CA PRO A 246 -10.01 -15.54 11.94
C PRO A 246 -9.75 -16.06 13.36
N VAL A 247 -8.83 -15.41 14.09
CA VAL A 247 -8.58 -15.65 15.53
C VAL A 247 -9.27 -14.55 16.33
N ARG A 248 -10.38 -14.87 16.97
CA ARG A 248 -11.32 -13.91 17.58
C ARG A 248 -11.05 -13.61 19.07
N VAL A 249 -9.86 -13.92 19.58
CA VAL A 249 -9.49 -13.82 21.00
C VAL A 249 -9.65 -12.40 21.57
N LEU A 250 -9.50 -11.38 20.73
CA LEU A 250 -9.61 -9.97 21.12
C LEU A 250 -10.78 -9.24 20.44
N ASP A 251 -11.59 -9.92 19.64
CA ASP A 251 -12.65 -9.29 18.86
C ASP A 251 -13.67 -8.54 19.73
N ASP A 252 -13.90 -9.00 20.95
CA ASP A 252 -14.79 -8.38 21.93
C ASP A 252 -14.26 -7.05 22.49
N ARG A 253 -13.01 -6.69 22.21
CA ARG A 253 -12.36 -5.44 22.64
C ARG A 253 -11.78 -4.60 21.50
N LEU A 254 -11.85 -5.09 20.25
CA LEU A 254 -11.32 -4.39 19.07
C LEU A 254 -12.32 -3.41 18.47
N ILE A 255 -11.85 -2.21 18.15
CA ILE A 255 -12.57 -1.18 17.38
C ILE A 255 -11.86 -1.04 16.03
N ALA A 256 -12.27 -1.82 15.07
CA ALA A 256 -11.70 -1.91 13.74
C ALA A 256 -12.75 -2.44 12.76
N ILE A 257 -12.52 -2.20 11.46
CA ILE A 257 -13.31 -2.80 10.38
C ILE A 257 -13.40 -4.33 10.54
N GLU A 258 -14.54 -4.93 10.26
CA GLU A 258 -14.72 -6.38 10.30
C GLU A 258 -14.16 -7.06 9.05
N TRP A 259 -13.82 -8.37 9.14
CA TRP A 259 -13.33 -9.15 8.01
C TRP A 259 -14.26 -9.10 6.80
N GLU A 260 -15.57 -9.24 7.06
CA GLU A 260 -16.59 -9.25 6.02
C GLU A 260 -16.79 -7.88 5.37
N GLU A 261 -16.46 -6.81 6.07
CA GLU A 261 -16.46 -5.45 5.52
C GLU A 261 -15.22 -5.21 4.68
N LEU A 262 -14.04 -5.64 5.16
CA LEU A 262 -12.79 -5.53 4.41
C LEU A 262 -12.86 -6.28 3.07
N LYS A 263 -13.47 -7.47 3.04
CA LYS A 263 -13.70 -8.24 1.81
C LYS A 263 -14.61 -7.56 0.79
N LYS A 264 -15.46 -6.63 1.23
CA LYS A 264 -16.34 -5.87 0.33
C LYS A 264 -15.68 -4.66 -0.31
N ILE A 265 -14.51 -4.25 0.19
CA ILE A 265 -13.75 -3.13 -0.41
C ILE A 265 -13.25 -3.58 -1.78
N PRO A 266 -13.54 -2.81 -2.85
CA PRO A 266 -13.23 -3.23 -4.22
C PRO A 266 -11.76 -3.48 -4.50
N LEU A 267 -10.85 -2.80 -3.78
CA LEU A 267 -9.41 -2.95 -3.97
C LEU A 267 -8.66 -2.89 -2.63
N VAL A 268 -8.26 -4.05 -2.13
CA VAL A 268 -7.41 -4.17 -0.92
C VAL A 268 -5.96 -4.40 -1.33
N VAL A 269 -5.11 -3.41 -1.09
CA VAL A 269 -3.68 -3.44 -1.39
C VAL A 269 -2.90 -3.72 -0.12
N ALA A 270 -2.36 -4.92 -0.01
CA ALA A 270 -1.49 -5.33 1.08
C ALA A 270 -0.01 -5.18 0.70
N MET A 271 0.80 -4.71 1.64
CA MET A 271 2.23 -4.57 1.46
C MET A 271 3.00 -5.15 2.64
N ALA A 272 3.92 -6.06 2.34
CA ALA A 272 4.75 -6.72 3.34
C ALA A 272 6.05 -7.23 2.72
N ALA A 273 7.14 -7.18 3.46
CA ALA A 273 8.45 -7.68 3.06
C ALA A 273 9.14 -8.38 4.24
N GLY A 274 9.99 -9.34 3.93
CA GLY A 274 10.84 -10.07 4.88
C GLY A 274 10.39 -11.52 5.11
N LEU A 275 11.38 -12.41 5.14
CA LEU A 275 11.15 -13.85 5.32
C LEU A 275 10.47 -14.20 6.65
N GLU A 276 10.67 -13.41 7.68
CA GLU A 276 10.05 -13.55 8.99
C GLU A 276 8.53 -13.37 8.92
N LYS A 277 8.02 -12.72 7.88
CA LYS A 277 6.59 -12.53 7.65
C LYS A 277 5.93 -13.61 6.79
N ARG A 278 6.68 -14.63 6.37
CA ARG A 278 6.17 -15.68 5.46
C ARG A 278 4.83 -16.26 5.90
N ASP A 279 4.72 -16.69 7.15
CA ASP A 279 3.51 -17.35 7.65
C ASP A 279 2.35 -16.37 7.84
N ALA A 280 2.64 -15.14 8.25
CA ALA A 280 1.65 -14.07 8.32
C ALA A 280 1.13 -13.69 6.92
N ILE A 281 2.01 -13.58 5.92
CA ILE A 281 1.60 -13.29 4.53
C ILE A 281 0.78 -14.46 3.98
N LEU A 282 1.19 -15.70 4.22
CA LEU A 282 0.44 -16.88 3.77
C LEU A 282 -0.97 -16.91 4.38
N GLY A 283 -1.09 -16.71 5.70
CA GLY A 283 -2.38 -16.63 6.38
C GLY A 283 -3.25 -15.47 5.87
N ALA A 284 -2.68 -14.29 5.68
CA ALA A 284 -3.39 -13.13 5.14
C ALA A 284 -3.93 -13.37 3.72
N LEU A 285 -3.15 -14.03 2.86
CA LEU A 285 -3.58 -14.39 1.50
C LEU A 285 -4.72 -15.41 1.53
N ARG A 286 -4.62 -16.44 2.39
CA ARG A 286 -5.66 -17.46 2.57
C ARG A 286 -6.95 -16.90 3.19
N ALA A 287 -6.88 -15.81 3.94
CA ALA A 287 -8.07 -15.13 4.47
C ALA A 287 -8.97 -14.53 3.36
N GLY A 288 -8.43 -14.36 2.14
CA GLY A 288 -9.22 -14.02 0.95
C GLY A 288 -9.79 -12.61 0.93
N CYS A 289 -9.13 -11.66 1.59
CA CYS A 289 -9.53 -10.25 1.57
C CYS A 289 -8.49 -9.32 0.92
N ILE A 290 -7.44 -9.88 0.31
CA ILE A 290 -6.40 -9.12 -0.39
C ILE A 290 -6.62 -9.26 -1.90
N ASP A 291 -6.66 -8.15 -2.60
CA ASP A 291 -6.71 -8.11 -4.07
C ASP A 291 -5.33 -7.95 -4.68
N VAL A 292 -4.45 -7.19 -4.01
CA VAL A 292 -3.09 -6.92 -4.49
C VAL A 292 -2.08 -7.12 -3.37
N LEU A 293 -1.06 -7.92 -3.64
CA LEU A 293 0.09 -8.07 -2.75
C LEU A 293 1.32 -7.39 -3.37
N VAL A 294 1.98 -6.52 -2.60
CA VAL A 294 3.31 -5.99 -2.93
C VAL A 294 4.32 -6.58 -1.96
N THR A 295 5.31 -7.33 -2.48
CA THR A 295 6.29 -8.04 -1.66
C THR A 295 7.64 -8.20 -2.35
N ASP A 296 8.66 -8.68 -1.65
CA ASP A 296 9.97 -8.98 -2.20
C ASP A 296 10.06 -10.42 -2.75
N GLU A 297 11.06 -10.66 -3.60
CA GLU A 297 11.29 -11.95 -4.26
C GLU A 297 11.50 -13.09 -3.25
N SER A 298 12.30 -12.86 -2.23
CA SER A 298 12.66 -13.90 -1.24
C SER A 298 11.43 -14.37 -0.47
N THR A 299 10.60 -13.41 -0.07
CA THR A 299 9.33 -13.65 0.61
C THR A 299 8.32 -14.34 -0.31
N ALA A 300 8.18 -13.88 -1.57
CA ALA A 300 7.31 -14.50 -2.56
C ALA A 300 7.64 -15.98 -2.79
N ARG A 301 8.93 -16.30 -2.99
CA ARG A 301 9.41 -17.68 -3.14
C ARG A 301 9.13 -18.53 -1.90
N ALA A 302 9.32 -17.98 -0.71
CA ALA A 302 9.07 -18.70 0.54
C ALA A 302 7.58 -19.01 0.74
N VAL A 303 6.69 -18.06 0.42
CA VAL A 303 5.23 -18.24 0.47
C VAL A 303 4.78 -19.33 -0.52
N LEU A 304 5.21 -19.26 -1.80
CA LEU A 304 4.87 -20.26 -2.80
C LEU A 304 5.39 -21.66 -2.46
N LYS A 305 6.61 -21.76 -1.88
CA LYS A 305 7.16 -23.04 -1.41
C LYS A 305 6.34 -23.64 -0.27
N ALA A 306 5.76 -22.83 0.61
CA ALA A 306 4.92 -23.30 1.69
C ALA A 306 3.59 -23.89 1.18
N VAL A 307 3.02 -23.31 0.12
CA VAL A 307 1.79 -23.84 -0.53
C VAL A 307 2.03 -25.21 -1.18
N ARG A 308 3.20 -25.42 -1.82
CA ARG A 308 3.50 -26.67 -2.51
C ARG A 308 3.78 -27.86 -1.58
N ARG A 309 3.96 -27.60 -0.27
CA ARG A 309 4.30 -28.61 0.76
C ARG A 309 3.13 -29.02 1.66
N GLY A 310 2.06 -28.27 1.64
CA GLY A 310 0.82 -28.53 2.38
C GLY A 310 -0.30 -28.97 1.47
#